data_1ffe286b394fabdb27cb68585c3fe4fd
#
_entry.id   1ffe286b394fabdb27cb68585c3fe4fd
#
_cell.length_a   1.000
_cell.length_b   1.000
_cell.length_c   1.000
_cell.angle_alpha   90.00
_cell.angle_beta   90.00
_cell.angle_gamma   90.00
#
_symmetry.space_group_name_H-M   'P 1'
#
loop_
_entity.id
_entity.type
_entity.pdbx_description
1 polymer ?
#
loop_
_entity_poly.entity_id
_entity_poly.type
_entity_poly.pdbx_seq_one_letter_code
_entity_poly.pdbx_strand_id
1 'polypeptide(L)'
;FKTDDALVGSLGIYTTNFNDGKVNCGISRYASRDLTDMVLTGLQKDISSRFGIQWARRSMWNRNYSETRLPAVPSMILETLSHQNFADLKLGYEPEFKFTVARSVYKSILKYLAEMHHSNYTVQPLPVSHFAVTEGKKKNTFELRWIPTEDPLEPTAKAQGYVVYTRIGYGGFDNGTYVKGTSFTVKAEPGLVYSFKVTAVNKGGESFPSEILSAYKAKRSKGTVLIVNAFHRTSGPESMNNLMMQGFDIQSDPGLPYISTTAFCGYQQNFNRTKAGIETED
;
A
#
# COMPACT_ATOMS: atom_id res chain seq x y z
N PHE A 1 13.08 -25.68 11.34
CA PHE A 1 13.57 -24.61 10.48
C PHE A 1 13.68 -25.10 9.05
N LYS A 2 13.05 -24.41 8.11
CA LYS A 2 13.37 -24.55 6.70
C LYS A 2 14.50 -23.58 6.40
N THR A 3 15.67 -24.10 6.18
CA THR A 3 16.90 -23.31 5.99
C THR A 3 17.19 -23.00 4.53
N ASP A 4 16.46 -23.61 3.63
CA ASP A 4 16.53 -23.41 2.20
C ASP A 4 15.54 -22.31 1.73
N ASP A 5 15.54 -22.03 0.46
CA ASP A 5 14.66 -21.03 -0.15
C ASP A 5 13.19 -21.46 -0.25
N ALA A 6 12.80 -22.52 0.45
CA ALA A 6 11.42 -23.01 0.45
C ALA A 6 10.51 -22.09 1.26
N LEU A 7 9.58 -21.43 0.58
CA LEU A 7 8.56 -20.59 1.19
C LEU A 7 7.55 -21.41 1.99
N VAL A 8 7.21 -20.93 3.19
CA VAL A 8 6.17 -21.52 4.05
C VAL A 8 4.80 -20.96 3.69
N GLY A 9 4.70 -19.66 3.47
CA GLY A 9 3.49 -18.99 3.01
C GLY A 9 2.44 -18.73 4.08
N SER A 10 1.22 -18.42 3.63
CA SER A 10 0.13 -17.95 4.48
C SER A 10 -0.79 -19.06 4.99
N LEU A 11 -1.23 -18.92 6.25
CA LEU A 11 -2.20 -19.79 6.93
C LEU A 11 -3.41 -18.97 7.36
N GLY A 12 -4.60 -19.55 7.29
CA GLY A 12 -5.83 -18.95 7.81
C GLY A 12 -6.47 -19.80 8.89
N ILE A 13 -6.99 -19.18 9.95
CA ILE A 13 -7.66 -19.84 11.05
C ILE A 13 -9.07 -19.26 11.17
N TYR A 14 -10.05 -20.13 11.35
CA TYR A 14 -11.46 -19.80 11.56
C TYR A 14 -12.08 -20.73 12.60
N THR A 15 -13.28 -20.42 13.08
CA THR A 15 -14.00 -21.23 14.05
C THR A 15 -15.43 -21.51 13.58
N THR A 16 -15.82 -22.78 13.48
CA THR A 16 -17.23 -23.16 13.22
C THR A 16 -17.94 -23.68 14.45
N ASN A 17 -17.24 -24.36 15.37
CA ASN A 17 -17.81 -25.03 16.53
C ASN A 17 -17.90 -24.10 17.75
N PHE A 18 -18.75 -23.09 17.68
CA PHE A 18 -19.06 -22.18 18.78
C PHE A 18 -20.40 -21.50 18.55
N ASN A 19 -21.20 -21.34 19.62
CA ASN A 19 -22.47 -20.64 19.59
C ASN A 19 -23.42 -21.19 18.50
N ASP A 20 -23.70 -22.51 18.54
CA ASP A 20 -24.56 -23.25 17.59
C ASP A 20 -24.21 -23.01 16.10
N GLY A 21 -22.93 -22.81 15.82
CA GLY A 21 -22.42 -22.57 14.46
C GLY A 21 -22.78 -21.20 13.88
N LYS A 22 -23.17 -20.23 14.73
CA LYS A 22 -23.53 -18.87 14.32
C LYS A 22 -22.62 -17.83 14.97
N VAL A 23 -22.37 -16.74 14.25
CA VAL A 23 -21.83 -15.48 14.82
C VAL A 23 -22.98 -14.67 15.44
N ASN A 24 -22.66 -13.68 16.26
CA ASN A 24 -23.69 -12.93 17.01
C ASN A 24 -24.71 -12.21 16.10
N CYS A 25 -24.34 -11.84 14.89
CA CYS A 25 -25.29 -11.29 13.91
C CYS A 25 -26.21 -12.35 13.26
N GLY A 26 -26.13 -13.62 13.68
CA GLY A 26 -27.00 -14.71 13.20
C GLY A 26 -26.50 -15.42 11.94
N ILE A 27 -25.45 -14.95 11.30
CA ILE A 27 -24.85 -15.57 10.12
C ILE A 27 -24.14 -16.87 10.51
N SER A 28 -24.19 -17.88 9.63
CA SER A 28 -23.45 -19.13 9.82
C SER A 28 -21.93 -18.87 9.92
N ARG A 29 -21.26 -19.55 10.83
CA ARG A 29 -19.80 -19.50 10.95
C ARG A 29 -19.05 -20.10 9.75
N TYR A 30 -19.73 -20.82 8.86
CA TYR A 30 -19.16 -21.22 7.58
C TYR A 30 -18.80 -20.00 6.71
N ALA A 31 -19.47 -18.86 6.91
CA ALA A 31 -19.09 -17.61 6.28
C ALA A 31 -17.66 -17.14 6.67
N SER A 32 -17.20 -17.47 7.88
CA SER A 32 -15.80 -17.24 8.30
C SER A 32 -14.82 -18.15 7.55
N ARG A 33 -15.22 -19.39 7.28
CA ARG A 33 -14.42 -20.31 6.44
C ARG A 33 -14.29 -19.77 5.02
N ASP A 34 -15.39 -19.32 4.45
CA ASP A 34 -15.44 -18.83 3.07
C ASP A 34 -14.62 -17.54 2.92
N LEU A 35 -14.69 -16.63 3.90
CA LEU A 35 -13.81 -15.48 3.98
C LEU A 35 -12.32 -15.90 4.04
N THR A 36 -12.00 -16.89 4.87
CA THR A 36 -10.62 -17.40 5.02
C THR A 36 -10.09 -17.99 3.71
N ASP A 37 -10.91 -18.78 3.03
CA ASP A 37 -10.58 -19.39 1.73
C ASP A 37 -10.30 -18.31 0.67
N MET A 38 -11.16 -17.32 0.59
CA MET A 38 -11.05 -16.22 -0.37
C MET A 38 -9.79 -15.38 -0.12
N VAL A 39 -9.48 -15.05 1.13
CA VAL A 39 -8.28 -14.29 1.49
C VAL A 39 -7.02 -15.07 1.16
N LEU A 40 -6.92 -16.35 1.53
CA LEU A 40 -5.74 -17.16 1.25
C LEU A 40 -5.51 -17.38 -0.25
N THR A 41 -6.60 -17.60 -1.00
CA THR A 41 -6.55 -17.75 -2.46
C THR A 41 -6.13 -16.45 -3.14
N GLY A 42 -6.65 -15.32 -2.67
CA GLY A 42 -6.26 -13.99 -3.14
C GLY A 42 -4.77 -13.72 -2.90
N LEU A 43 -4.29 -13.99 -1.70
CA LEU A 43 -2.87 -13.81 -1.35
C LEU A 43 -1.95 -14.69 -2.20
N GLN A 44 -2.27 -15.97 -2.36
CA GLN A 44 -1.50 -16.86 -3.21
C GLN A 44 -1.38 -16.33 -4.63
N LYS A 45 -2.50 -15.92 -5.23
CA LYS A 45 -2.55 -15.40 -6.59
C LYS A 45 -1.75 -14.10 -6.74
N ASP A 46 -2.03 -13.12 -5.87
CA ASP A 46 -1.47 -11.78 -6.01
C ASP A 46 0.04 -11.77 -5.71
N ILE A 47 0.48 -12.43 -4.65
CA ILE A 47 1.91 -12.52 -4.29
C ILE A 47 2.67 -13.29 -5.34
N SER A 48 2.15 -14.46 -5.77
CA SER A 48 2.83 -15.26 -6.80
C SER A 48 3.00 -14.50 -8.10
N SER A 49 1.96 -13.79 -8.53
CA SER A 49 1.99 -13.00 -9.75
C SER A 49 2.92 -11.79 -9.63
N ARG A 50 2.88 -11.06 -8.50
CA ARG A 50 3.65 -9.83 -8.31
C ARG A 50 5.15 -10.07 -8.20
N PHE A 51 5.54 -11.14 -7.50
CA PHE A 51 6.95 -11.44 -7.21
C PHE A 51 7.54 -12.54 -8.09
N GLY A 52 6.77 -13.13 -8.99
CA GLY A 52 7.23 -14.22 -9.86
C GLY A 52 7.62 -15.49 -9.10
N ILE A 53 6.96 -15.77 -7.99
CA ILE A 53 7.27 -16.88 -7.08
C ILE A 53 6.05 -17.79 -6.89
N GLN A 54 6.27 -18.99 -6.36
CA GLN A 54 5.18 -19.82 -5.85
C GLN A 54 4.91 -19.52 -4.38
N TRP A 55 3.99 -18.58 -4.09
CA TRP A 55 3.56 -18.35 -2.73
C TRP A 55 2.71 -19.50 -2.22
N ALA A 56 3.09 -20.09 -1.10
CA ALA A 56 2.37 -21.25 -0.58
C ALA A 56 1.09 -20.84 0.16
N ARG A 57 -0.03 -21.41 -0.27
CA ARG A 57 -1.28 -21.38 0.45
C ARG A 57 -1.33 -22.59 1.37
N ARG A 58 -1.19 -22.38 2.67
CA ARG A 58 -1.26 -23.46 3.67
C ARG A 58 -2.71 -23.88 3.92
N SER A 59 -2.87 -24.96 4.67
CA SER A 59 -4.19 -25.45 5.08
C SER A 59 -4.92 -24.43 5.93
N MET A 60 -6.23 -24.40 5.80
CA MET A 60 -7.10 -23.65 6.72
C MET A 60 -7.34 -24.48 7.99
N TRP A 61 -7.24 -23.82 9.13
CA TRP A 61 -7.44 -24.46 10.44
C TRP A 61 -8.76 -24.05 11.08
N ASN A 62 -9.61 -25.04 11.37
CA ASN A 62 -10.78 -24.83 12.19
C ASN A 62 -10.38 -24.97 13.66
N ARG A 63 -10.15 -23.85 14.34
CA ARG A 63 -9.68 -23.79 15.73
C ARG A 63 -10.43 -22.74 16.53
N ASN A 64 -10.72 -23.07 17.77
CA ASN A 64 -11.51 -22.22 18.67
C ASN A 64 -10.60 -21.22 19.42
N TYR A 65 -10.16 -20.17 18.72
CA TYR A 65 -9.45 -19.03 19.31
C TYR A 65 -10.43 -17.89 19.64
N SER A 66 -10.09 -17.05 20.62
CA SER A 66 -10.92 -15.89 21.00
C SER A 66 -11.15 -14.95 19.82
N GLU A 67 -10.12 -14.70 19.04
CA GLU A 67 -10.11 -13.79 17.90
C GLU A 67 -11.04 -14.26 16.76
N THR A 68 -11.33 -15.56 16.70
CA THR A 68 -12.22 -16.11 15.67
C THR A 68 -13.62 -16.45 16.20
N ARG A 69 -13.81 -16.59 17.53
CA ARG A 69 -15.12 -16.93 18.11
C ARG A 69 -15.90 -15.74 18.65
N LEU A 70 -15.20 -14.72 19.20
CA LEU A 70 -15.85 -13.58 19.86
C LEU A 70 -16.37 -12.48 18.93
N PRO A 71 -15.80 -12.23 17.73
CA PRO A 71 -16.35 -11.22 16.83
C PRO A 71 -17.82 -11.46 16.51
N ALA A 72 -18.58 -10.38 16.39
CA ALA A 72 -20.01 -10.42 16.08
C ALA A 72 -20.30 -10.73 14.60
N VAL A 73 -19.27 -10.68 13.76
CA VAL A 73 -19.33 -10.87 12.29
C VAL A 73 -18.37 -11.99 11.87
N PRO A 74 -18.49 -12.52 10.66
CA PRO A 74 -17.51 -13.45 10.11
C PRO A 74 -16.09 -12.93 10.26
N SER A 75 -15.19 -13.77 10.73
CA SER A 75 -13.82 -13.38 11.13
C SER A 75 -12.82 -14.50 10.90
N MET A 76 -11.56 -14.13 10.77
CA MET A 76 -10.44 -15.05 10.63
C MET A 76 -9.17 -14.48 11.29
N ILE A 77 -8.22 -15.37 11.60
CA ILE A 77 -6.84 -14.99 11.85
C ILE A 77 -6.06 -15.28 10.55
N LEU A 78 -5.30 -14.32 10.09
CA LEU A 78 -4.36 -14.48 9.00
C LEU A 78 -2.93 -14.53 9.57
N GLU A 79 -2.29 -15.67 9.45
CA GLU A 79 -0.86 -15.79 9.63
C GLU A 79 -0.19 -15.59 8.26
N THR A 80 0.31 -14.39 8.01
CA THR A 80 0.74 -13.95 6.69
C THR A 80 1.93 -14.75 6.18
N LEU A 81 2.89 -15.05 7.07
CA LEU A 81 4.15 -15.72 6.76
C LEU A 81 4.73 -16.39 8.02
N SER A 82 5.76 -17.21 7.85
CA SER A 82 6.48 -17.80 8.97
C SER A 82 7.69 -16.95 9.39
N HIS A 83 7.65 -16.41 10.60
CA HIS A 83 8.78 -15.68 11.19
C HIS A 83 10.00 -16.56 11.51
N GLN A 84 9.85 -17.87 11.39
CA GLN A 84 10.93 -18.86 11.56
C GLN A 84 11.53 -19.35 10.23
N ASN A 85 11.11 -18.76 9.12
CA ASN A 85 11.60 -19.10 7.80
C ASN A 85 12.26 -17.88 7.16
N PHE A 86 13.54 -18.02 6.82
CA PHE A 86 14.32 -16.92 6.28
C PHE A 86 13.83 -16.45 4.90
N ALA A 87 13.38 -17.36 4.05
CA ALA A 87 12.82 -17.01 2.74
C ALA A 87 11.53 -16.17 2.88
N ASP A 88 10.63 -16.54 3.80
CA ASP A 88 9.44 -15.76 4.13
C ASP A 88 9.80 -14.38 4.71
N LEU A 89 10.81 -14.33 5.60
CA LEU A 89 11.23 -13.07 6.23
C LEU A 89 11.85 -12.08 5.25
N LYS A 90 12.61 -12.55 4.26
CA LYS A 90 13.15 -11.68 3.20
C LYS A 90 12.01 -10.91 2.51
N LEU A 91 10.93 -11.60 2.18
CA LEU A 91 9.74 -10.96 1.63
C LEU A 91 9.00 -10.10 2.68
N GLY A 92 8.86 -10.62 3.89
CA GLY A 92 8.15 -9.93 4.97
C GLY A 92 8.73 -8.56 5.34
N TYR A 93 10.00 -8.34 5.13
CA TYR A 93 10.64 -7.05 5.33
C TYR A 93 10.49 -6.10 4.12
N GLU A 94 10.17 -6.62 2.93
CA GLU A 94 9.99 -5.78 1.75
C GLU A 94 8.71 -4.94 1.84
N PRO A 95 8.80 -3.61 1.72
CA PRO A 95 7.62 -2.72 1.77
C PRO A 95 6.59 -3.05 0.68
N GLU A 96 7.03 -3.45 -0.50
CA GLU A 96 6.15 -3.83 -1.60
C GLU A 96 5.37 -5.11 -1.30
N PHE A 97 5.98 -6.07 -0.61
CA PHE A 97 5.29 -7.27 -0.16
C PHE A 97 4.18 -6.92 0.83
N LYS A 98 4.47 -6.06 1.81
CA LYS A 98 3.48 -5.59 2.80
C LYS A 98 2.29 -4.90 2.14
N PHE A 99 2.57 -4.05 1.17
CA PHE A 99 1.53 -3.39 0.38
C PHE A 99 0.70 -4.39 -0.42
N THR A 100 1.34 -5.35 -1.09
CA THR A 100 0.67 -6.40 -1.87
C THR A 100 -0.24 -7.25 -0.99
N VAL A 101 0.23 -7.65 0.19
CA VAL A 101 -0.57 -8.40 1.18
C VAL A 101 -1.78 -7.59 1.61
N ALA A 102 -1.59 -6.34 2.05
CA ALA A 102 -2.68 -5.48 2.50
C ALA A 102 -3.73 -5.26 1.39
N ARG A 103 -3.28 -5.00 0.16
CA ARG A 103 -4.16 -4.82 -1.00
C ARG A 103 -4.90 -6.10 -1.36
N SER A 104 -4.25 -7.26 -1.31
CA SER A 104 -4.88 -8.56 -1.58
C SER A 104 -5.97 -8.89 -0.56
N VAL A 105 -5.71 -8.66 0.72
CA VAL A 105 -6.71 -8.81 1.79
C VAL A 105 -7.89 -7.87 1.56
N TYR A 106 -7.63 -6.59 1.27
CA TYR A 106 -8.67 -5.59 0.96
C TYR A 106 -9.54 -6.02 -0.23
N LYS A 107 -8.94 -6.46 -1.34
CA LYS A 107 -9.67 -6.96 -2.50
C LYS A 107 -10.52 -8.19 -2.16
N SER A 108 -9.98 -9.10 -1.37
CA SER A 108 -10.68 -10.32 -0.95
C SER A 108 -11.88 -10.01 -0.05
N ILE A 109 -11.75 -9.03 0.86
CA ILE A 109 -12.88 -8.57 1.69
C ILE A 109 -13.97 -7.93 0.82
N LEU A 110 -13.61 -7.10 -0.16
CA LEU A 110 -14.59 -6.48 -1.07
C LEU A 110 -15.34 -7.55 -1.88
N LYS A 111 -14.63 -8.56 -2.41
CA LYS A 111 -15.24 -9.69 -3.12
C LYS A 111 -16.18 -10.48 -2.23
N TYR A 112 -15.71 -10.81 -1.04
CA TYR A 112 -16.51 -11.52 -0.04
C TYR A 112 -17.82 -10.77 0.30
N LEU A 113 -17.74 -9.47 0.55
CA LEU A 113 -18.92 -8.65 0.82
C LEU A 113 -19.86 -8.57 -0.39
N ALA A 114 -19.30 -8.46 -1.60
CA ALA A 114 -20.10 -8.45 -2.83
C ALA A 114 -20.87 -9.78 -3.02
N GLU A 115 -20.24 -10.91 -2.75
CA GLU A 115 -20.89 -12.23 -2.80
C GLU A 115 -21.96 -12.35 -1.72
N MET A 116 -21.67 -11.97 -0.48
CA MET A 116 -22.63 -12.00 0.64
C MET A 116 -23.86 -11.13 0.41
N HIS A 117 -23.71 -10.02 -0.26
CA HIS A 117 -24.80 -9.04 -0.50
C HIS A 117 -25.33 -9.06 -1.93
N HIS A 118 -24.90 -10.01 -2.77
CA HIS A 118 -25.26 -10.09 -4.19
C HIS A 118 -25.10 -8.75 -4.93
N SER A 119 -23.97 -8.09 -4.68
CA SER A 119 -23.66 -6.76 -5.21
C SER A 119 -22.36 -6.77 -6.04
N ASN A 120 -22.14 -5.70 -6.78
CA ASN A 120 -20.86 -5.48 -7.46
C ASN A 120 -19.87 -4.79 -6.53
N TYR A 121 -18.58 -5.02 -6.76
CA TYR A 121 -17.51 -4.28 -6.10
C TYR A 121 -16.66 -3.52 -7.12
N THR A 122 -15.99 -2.50 -6.65
CA THR A 122 -14.97 -1.76 -7.39
C THR A 122 -13.81 -1.51 -6.44
N VAL A 123 -12.62 -1.88 -6.85
CA VAL A 123 -11.41 -1.63 -6.07
C VAL A 123 -10.91 -0.22 -6.35
N GLN A 124 -10.47 0.50 -5.32
CA GLN A 124 -9.85 1.81 -5.49
C GLN A 124 -8.59 1.73 -6.37
N PRO A 125 -8.25 2.78 -7.13
CA PRO A 125 -7.08 2.78 -8.00
C PRO A 125 -5.78 2.65 -7.23
N LEU A 126 -4.71 2.29 -7.95
CA LEU A 126 -3.35 2.48 -7.47
C LEU A 126 -2.96 3.96 -7.51
N PRO A 127 -1.99 4.40 -6.69
CA PRO A 127 -1.43 5.73 -6.77
C PRO A 127 -0.90 6.05 -8.16
N VAL A 128 -0.92 7.31 -8.52
CA VAL A 128 -0.29 7.78 -9.77
C VAL A 128 1.22 7.59 -9.70
N SER A 129 1.85 7.48 -10.86
CA SER A 129 3.30 7.40 -11.02
C SER A 129 3.83 8.61 -11.80
N HIS A 130 5.17 8.79 -11.79
CA HIS A 130 5.86 9.86 -12.55
C HIS A 130 5.25 11.25 -12.30
N PHE A 131 4.88 11.51 -11.06
CA PHE A 131 4.40 12.84 -10.69
C PHE A 131 5.52 13.86 -10.85
N ALA A 132 5.23 14.96 -11.55
CA ALA A 132 6.19 16.02 -11.82
C ALA A 132 5.52 17.38 -11.69
N VAL A 133 6.28 18.35 -11.19
CA VAL A 133 5.89 19.76 -11.10
C VAL A 133 6.91 20.57 -11.87
N THR A 134 6.46 21.33 -12.86
CA THR A 134 7.33 22.16 -13.73
C THR A 134 6.79 23.59 -13.79
N GLU A 135 7.61 24.51 -14.30
CA GLU A 135 7.14 25.84 -14.63
C GLU A 135 6.09 25.75 -15.74
N GLY A 136 4.94 26.38 -15.55
CA GLY A 136 3.87 26.40 -16.53
C GLY A 136 4.16 27.39 -17.68
N LYS A 137 3.48 27.20 -18.81
CA LYS A 137 3.62 28.07 -20.01
C LYS A 137 3.18 29.50 -19.78
N LYS A 138 2.24 29.73 -18.86
CA LYS A 138 1.76 31.06 -18.49
C LYS A 138 2.58 31.63 -17.34
N LYS A 139 2.77 32.94 -17.32
CA LYS A 139 3.46 33.64 -16.23
C LYS A 139 2.83 33.29 -14.89
N ASN A 140 3.65 32.99 -13.89
CA ASN A 140 3.24 32.66 -12.52
C ASN A 140 2.29 31.45 -12.48
N THR A 141 2.60 30.39 -13.21
CA THR A 141 1.89 29.11 -13.10
C THR A 141 2.88 27.96 -12.93
N PHE A 142 2.41 26.90 -12.26
CA PHE A 142 3.04 25.58 -12.24
C PHE A 142 2.19 24.62 -13.06
N GLU A 143 2.83 23.70 -13.77
CA GLU A 143 2.18 22.61 -14.47
C GLU A 143 2.51 21.31 -13.77
N LEU A 144 1.48 20.61 -13.32
CA LEU A 144 1.54 19.31 -12.70
C LEU A 144 1.20 18.25 -13.74
N ARG A 145 1.96 17.16 -13.77
CA ARG A 145 1.72 16.02 -14.67
C ARG A 145 1.97 14.71 -13.93
N TRP A 146 1.24 13.68 -14.31
CA TRP A 146 1.37 12.33 -13.76
C TRP A 146 0.96 11.28 -14.76
N ILE A 147 1.31 10.01 -14.48
CA ILE A 147 0.90 8.86 -15.26
C ILE A 147 -0.01 7.98 -14.39
N PRO A 148 -1.16 7.53 -14.91
CA PRO A 148 -1.98 6.52 -14.21
C PRO A 148 -1.19 5.24 -13.99
N THR A 149 -1.40 4.59 -12.85
CA THR A 149 -0.87 3.25 -12.60
C THR A 149 -1.98 2.24 -12.81
N GLU A 150 -1.78 1.32 -13.74
CA GLU A 150 -2.70 0.20 -13.95
C GLU A 150 -2.43 -0.91 -12.92
N ASP A 151 -3.49 -1.56 -12.48
CA ASP A 151 -3.40 -2.77 -11.66
C ASP A 151 -3.71 -3.99 -12.54
N PRO A 152 -2.68 -4.76 -12.98
CA PRO A 152 -2.89 -5.91 -13.85
C PRO A 152 -3.64 -7.05 -13.15
N LEU A 153 -3.69 -7.04 -11.83
CA LEU A 153 -4.35 -8.04 -11.01
C LEU A 153 -5.80 -7.68 -10.65
N GLU A 154 -6.23 -6.43 -10.99
CA GLU A 154 -7.57 -5.94 -10.62
C GLU A 154 -8.13 -4.96 -11.66
N PRO A 155 -8.81 -5.44 -12.70
CA PRO A 155 -9.33 -4.56 -13.76
C PRO A 155 -10.34 -3.51 -13.31
N THR A 156 -11.01 -3.72 -12.17
CA THR A 156 -11.98 -2.75 -11.61
C THR A 156 -11.31 -1.51 -11.04
N ALA A 157 -9.99 -1.58 -10.76
CA ALA A 157 -9.21 -0.51 -10.13
C ALA A 157 -8.81 0.63 -11.08
N LYS A 158 -9.35 0.69 -12.29
CA LYS A 158 -9.04 1.74 -13.25
C LYS A 158 -9.44 3.11 -12.73
N ALA A 159 -8.51 4.08 -12.78
CA ALA A 159 -8.78 5.46 -12.42
C ALA A 159 -9.81 6.10 -13.37
N GLN A 160 -10.75 6.87 -12.82
CA GLN A 160 -11.77 7.63 -13.55
C GLN A 160 -11.50 9.14 -13.51
N GLY A 161 -10.65 9.56 -12.60
CA GLY A 161 -10.20 10.92 -12.39
C GLY A 161 -9.13 10.99 -11.30
N TYR A 162 -8.79 12.21 -10.93
CA TYR A 162 -7.72 12.50 -9.97
C TYR A 162 -8.13 13.64 -9.06
N VAL A 163 -7.55 13.71 -7.87
CA VAL A 163 -7.68 14.86 -6.99
C VAL A 163 -6.29 15.44 -6.75
N VAL A 164 -6.13 16.71 -7.04
CA VAL A 164 -4.90 17.47 -6.81
C VAL A 164 -5.07 18.26 -5.52
N TYR A 165 -4.20 18.01 -4.56
CA TYR A 165 -4.14 18.75 -3.30
C TYR A 165 -3.00 19.75 -3.34
N THR A 166 -3.28 20.95 -2.86
CA THR A 166 -2.31 22.04 -2.81
C THR A 166 -2.10 22.51 -1.36
N ARG A 167 -0.85 22.75 -1.01
CA ARG A 167 -0.45 23.38 0.25
C ARG A 167 0.39 24.60 -0.05
N ILE A 168 0.17 25.70 0.67
CA ILE A 168 0.94 26.94 0.56
C ILE A 168 1.72 27.13 1.87
N GLY A 169 3.04 27.26 1.76
CA GLY A 169 3.93 27.40 2.92
C GLY A 169 3.83 26.19 3.88
N TYR A 170 3.69 26.46 5.16
CA TYR A 170 3.64 25.48 6.24
C TYR A 170 2.21 25.10 6.68
N GLY A 171 1.19 25.51 5.94
CA GLY A 171 -0.22 25.19 6.21
C GLY A 171 -0.56 23.73 5.94
N GLY A 172 -1.85 23.38 6.12
CA GLY A 172 -2.40 22.10 5.69
C GLY A 172 -2.61 22.05 4.16
N PHE A 173 -2.83 20.86 3.62
CA PHE A 173 -3.35 20.72 2.27
C PHE A 173 -4.81 21.16 2.22
N ASP A 174 -5.21 21.70 1.07
CA ASP A 174 -6.60 22.05 0.79
C ASP A 174 -7.50 20.80 0.66
N ASN A 175 -8.78 21.02 0.36
CA ASN A 175 -9.75 19.93 0.17
C ASN A 175 -9.64 19.24 -1.20
N GLY A 176 -8.64 19.61 -2.00
CA GLY A 176 -8.35 19.03 -3.31
C GLY A 176 -9.25 19.55 -4.43
N THR A 177 -8.72 19.48 -5.64
CA THR A 177 -9.40 19.82 -6.88
C THR A 177 -9.52 18.59 -7.76
N TYR A 178 -10.76 18.23 -8.14
CA TYR A 178 -10.99 17.11 -9.04
C TYR A 178 -10.59 17.44 -10.49
N VAL A 179 -9.85 16.52 -11.12
CA VAL A 179 -9.33 16.64 -12.49
C VAL A 179 -9.59 15.35 -13.26
N LYS A 180 -10.14 15.43 -14.46
CA LYS A 180 -10.32 14.25 -15.33
C LYS A 180 -9.06 13.83 -16.07
N GLY A 181 -8.22 14.79 -16.42
CA GLY A 181 -6.97 14.57 -17.18
C GLY A 181 -5.78 14.23 -16.29
N THR A 182 -4.65 14.00 -16.90
CA THR A 182 -3.38 13.66 -16.23
C THR A 182 -2.44 14.86 -16.09
N SER A 183 -2.99 16.07 -16.14
CA SER A 183 -2.27 17.31 -15.91
C SER A 183 -3.18 18.36 -15.29
N PHE A 184 -2.58 19.28 -14.55
CA PHE A 184 -3.26 20.39 -13.93
C PHE A 184 -2.35 21.61 -13.85
N THR A 185 -2.90 22.80 -14.14
CA THR A 185 -2.15 24.06 -14.06
C THR A 185 -2.62 24.85 -12.85
N VAL A 186 -1.68 25.20 -11.98
CA VAL A 186 -1.93 26.00 -10.77
C VAL A 186 -1.35 27.39 -10.95
N LYS A 187 -2.15 28.41 -10.62
CA LYS A 187 -1.66 29.80 -10.53
C LYS A 187 -0.91 29.95 -9.21
N ALA A 188 0.28 30.52 -9.26
CA ALA A 188 1.16 30.68 -8.12
C ALA A 188 1.48 32.15 -7.86
N GLU A 189 1.54 32.55 -6.61
CA GLU A 189 2.06 33.87 -6.20
C GLU A 189 3.57 33.78 -6.01
N PRO A 190 4.35 34.69 -6.66
CA PRO A 190 5.78 34.73 -6.46
C PRO A 190 6.16 35.03 -5.00
N GLY A 191 7.08 34.27 -4.47
CA GLY A 191 7.57 34.39 -3.09
C GLY A 191 6.97 33.40 -2.12
N LEU A 192 6.03 32.55 -2.57
CA LEU A 192 5.44 31.48 -1.77
C LEU A 192 5.88 30.10 -2.27
N VAL A 193 6.10 29.17 -1.35
CA VAL A 193 6.32 27.75 -1.64
C VAL A 193 4.98 27.07 -1.77
N TYR A 194 4.81 26.31 -2.84
CA TYR A 194 3.64 25.46 -3.10
C TYR A 194 4.08 24.00 -3.01
N SER A 195 3.31 23.18 -2.33
CA SER A 195 3.49 21.74 -2.31
C SER A 195 2.25 21.05 -2.84
N PHE A 196 2.44 19.99 -3.59
CA PHE A 196 1.38 19.28 -4.28
C PHE A 196 1.48 17.77 -4.04
N LYS A 197 0.34 17.12 -3.98
CA LYS A 197 0.18 15.67 -4.08
C LYS A 197 -1.04 15.35 -4.93
N VAL A 198 -1.06 14.19 -5.55
CA VAL A 198 -2.14 13.75 -6.43
C VAL A 198 -2.60 12.37 -6.02
N THR A 199 -3.90 12.15 -6.02
CA THR A 199 -4.53 10.85 -5.85
C THR A 199 -5.31 10.47 -7.09
N ALA A 200 -5.49 9.17 -7.33
CA ALA A 200 -6.39 8.66 -8.36
C ALA A 200 -7.72 8.24 -7.73
N VAL A 201 -8.83 8.45 -8.44
CA VAL A 201 -10.17 8.15 -7.92
C VAL A 201 -11.01 7.36 -8.91
N ASN A 202 -11.86 6.49 -8.38
CA ASN A 202 -12.95 5.82 -9.08
C ASN A 202 -14.13 5.60 -8.13
N LYS A 203 -15.14 4.81 -8.55
CA LYS A 203 -16.31 4.50 -7.71
C LYS A 203 -15.94 3.67 -6.44
N GLY A 204 -14.81 3.01 -6.42
CA GLY A 204 -14.32 2.23 -5.28
C GLY A 204 -13.60 3.07 -4.23
N GLY A 205 -13.30 4.32 -4.55
CA GLY A 205 -12.65 5.24 -3.61
C GLY A 205 -11.45 5.98 -4.21
N GLU A 206 -10.66 6.52 -3.32
CA GLU A 206 -9.48 7.32 -3.59
C GLU A 206 -8.20 6.53 -3.23
N SER A 207 -7.21 6.58 -4.10
CA SER A 207 -5.92 5.94 -3.88
C SER A 207 -5.13 6.61 -2.75
N PHE A 208 -4.09 5.94 -2.27
CA PHE A 208 -3.02 6.66 -1.56
C PHE A 208 -2.45 7.76 -2.45
N PRO A 209 -1.91 8.86 -1.86
CA PRO A 209 -1.38 9.98 -2.63
C PRO A 209 -0.05 9.64 -3.33
N SER A 210 0.30 10.46 -4.31
CA SER A 210 1.65 10.57 -4.83
C SER A 210 2.61 11.07 -3.75
N GLU A 211 3.91 11.04 -4.02
CA GLU A 211 4.87 11.82 -3.26
C GLU A 211 4.47 13.31 -3.24
N ILE A 212 4.95 14.02 -2.23
CA ILE A 212 4.75 15.47 -2.15
C ILE A 212 5.90 16.15 -2.89
N LEU A 213 5.58 16.87 -3.94
CA LEU A 213 6.54 17.70 -4.67
C LEU A 213 6.27 19.17 -4.41
N SER A 214 7.34 19.95 -4.26
CA SER A 214 7.25 21.38 -3.98
C SER A 214 7.83 22.21 -5.12
N ALA A 215 7.27 23.40 -5.31
CA ALA A 215 7.75 24.38 -6.27
C ALA A 215 7.73 25.79 -5.67
N TYR A 216 8.67 26.60 -6.10
CA TYR A 216 8.81 27.97 -5.65
C TYR A 216 9.09 28.89 -6.85
N LYS A 217 8.40 30.02 -6.91
CA LYS A 217 8.65 31.07 -7.88
C LYS A 217 9.20 32.31 -7.18
N ALA A 218 10.46 32.67 -7.46
CA ALA A 218 11.04 33.85 -6.91
C ALA A 218 10.39 35.13 -7.49
N LYS A 219 10.26 36.18 -6.69
CA LYS A 219 9.80 37.51 -7.14
C LYS A 219 10.76 38.10 -8.22
N ARG A 220 12.05 37.83 -8.06
CA ARG A 220 13.10 38.17 -9.03
C ARG A 220 13.96 36.92 -9.23
N SER A 221 13.87 36.32 -10.40
CA SER A 221 14.63 35.10 -10.73
C SER A 221 15.71 35.40 -11.75
N LYS A 222 16.91 34.82 -11.57
CA LYS A 222 18.00 34.84 -12.53
C LYS A 222 18.09 33.55 -13.35
N GLY A 223 17.27 32.56 -13.04
CA GLY A 223 17.24 31.25 -13.70
C GLY A 223 16.31 30.29 -13.03
N THR A 224 16.25 29.07 -13.53
CA THR A 224 15.45 27.96 -13.01
C THR A 224 16.38 26.87 -12.48
N VAL A 225 16.05 26.32 -11.30
CA VAL A 225 16.72 25.16 -10.72
C VAL A 225 15.74 24.01 -10.74
N LEU A 226 16.15 22.87 -11.25
CA LEU A 226 15.43 21.61 -11.17
C LEU A 226 15.98 20.81 -9.98
N ILE A 227 15.08 20.38 -9.09
CA ILE A 227 15.41 19.47 -7.99
C ILE A 227 14.96 18.08 -8.41
N VAL A 228 15.91 17.15 -8.52
CA VAL A 228 15.64 15.74 -8.77
C VAL A 228 15.97 14.96 -7.49
N ASN A 229 14.94 14.43 -6.83
CA ASN A 229 15.13 13.52 -5.71
C ASN A 229 15.29 12.10 -6.25
N ALA A 230 16.52 11.61 -6.30
CA ALA A 230 16.86 10.26 -6.74
C ALA A 230 17.13 9.29 -5.58
N PHE A 231 17.07 9.76 -4.34
CA PHE A 231 17.30 8.96 -3.14
C PHE A 231 15.96 8.42 -2.63
N HIS A 232 15.51 7.36 -3.27
CA HIS A 232 14.21 6.77 -2.96
C HIS A 232 14.41 5.28 -2.71
N ARG A 233 14.73 4.93 -1.47
CA ARG A 233 14.89 3.55 -1.07
C ARG A 233 13.57 3.00 -0.54
N THR A 234 13.05 1.98 -1.20
CA THR A 234 11.84 1.25 -0.81
C THR A 234 12.11 -0.24 -0.58
N SER A 235 13.31 -0.57 -0.10
CA SER A 235 13.72 -1.96 0.14
C SER A 235 13.76 -2.29 1.62
N GLY A 236 13.62 -3.54 1.94
CA GLY A 236 13.90 -4.08 3.26
C GLY A 236 15.37 -3.95 3.66
N PRO A 237 15.74 -4.40 4.88
CA PRO A 237 17.11 -4.43 5.32
C PRO A 237 17.94 -5.41 4.47
N GLU A 238 19.24 -5.20 4.42
CA GLU A 238 20.14 -6.13 3.77
C GLU A 238 20.11 -7.50 4.43
N SER A 239 19.99 -8.55 3.63
CA SER A 239 19.99 -9.92 4.10
C SER A 239 21.37 -10.54 4.02
N MET A 240 21.77 -11.20 5.10
CA MET A 240 22.99 -12.03 5.14
C MET A 240 22.59 -13.50 4.96
N ASN A 241 23.24 -14.18 4.03
CA ASN A 241 23.04 -15.61 3.80
C ASN A 241 24.39 -16.24 3.45
N ASN A 242 25.06 -16.75 4.44
CA ASN A 242 26.34 -17.44 4.32
C ASN A 242 26.36 -18.73 5.13
N LEU A 243 27.47 -19.49 5.07
CA LEU A 243 27.60 -20.76 5.75
C LEU A 243 27.49 -20.70 7.30
N MET A 244 27.70 -19.52 7.88
CA MET A 244 27.71 -19.30 9.32
C MET A 244 26.42 -18.66 9.84
N MET A 245 25.78 -17.83 9.04
CA MET A 245 24.63 -17.01 9.47
C MET A 245 23.60 -16.79 8.36
N GLN A 246 22.33 -16.84 8.74
CA GLN A 246 21.21 -16.32 7.96
C GLN A 246 20.49 -15.28 8.80
N GLY A 247 20.20 -14.10 8.22
CA GLY A 247 19.53 -13.04 8.96
C GLY A 247 19.58 -11.70 8.25
N PHE A 248 19.44 -10.64 9.03
CA PHE A 248 19.46 -9.26 8.56
C PHE A 248 20.38 -8.43 9.46
N ASP A 249 21.24 -7.63 8.86
CA ASP A 249 22.05 -6.65 9.59
C ASP A 249 21.30 -5.31 9.71
N ILE A 250 20.34 -5.27 10.59
CA ILE A 250 19.51 -4.09 10.84
C ILE A 250 20.26 -2.93 11.50
N GLN A 251 21.51 -3.14 11.96
CA GLN A 251 22.33 -2.06 12.51
C GLN A 251 23.07 -1.31 11.39
N SER A 252 23.62 -2.04 10.44
CA SER A 252 24.34 -1.43 9.32
C SER A 252 23.36 -0.96 8.23
N ASP A 253 22.28 -1.70 8.03
CA ASP A 253 21.28 -1.42 7.02
C ASP A 253 19.88 -1.78 7.50
N PRO A 254 19.19 -0.86 8.19
CA PRO A 254 17.86 -1.10 8.71
C PRO A 254 16.80 -1.23 7.61
N GLY A 255 17.08 -0.80 6.38
CA GLY A 255 16.07 -0.71 5.34
C GLY A 255 14.89 0.17 5.74
N LEU A 256 13.72 -0.09 5.15
CA LEU A 256 12.44 0.49 5.51
C LEU A 256 11.43 -0.61 5.82
N PRO A 257 11.64 -1.41 6.88
CA PRO A 257 10.86 -2.60 7.15
C PRO A 257 9.41 -2.29 7.55
N TYR A 258 9.15 -1.08 8.01
CA TYR A 258 7.82 -0.60 8.34
C TYR A 258 7.72 0.91 8.13
N ILE A 259 6.51 1.36 7.86
CA ILE A 259 6.17 2.76 7.77
C ILE A 259 5.04 3.00 8.74
N SER A 260 5.29 3.80 9.73
CA SER A 260 4.38 4.04 10.83
C SER A 260 3.54 5.28 10.65
N THR A 261 3.83 6.09 9.65
CA THR A 261 3.01 7.21 9.27
C THR A 261 2.67 7.13 7.82
N THR A 262 1.48 7.49 7.55
CA THR A 262 0.92 7.99 6.31
C THR A 262 1.76 7.77 5.06
N ALA A 263 1.15 7.53 3.99
CA ALA A 263 1.67 7.73 2.67
C ALA A 263 2.68 6.71 2.12
N PHE A 264 2.81 5.53 2.72
CA PHE A 264 3.39 4.45 1.95
C PHE A 264 2.35 3.89 0.97
N CYS A 265 2.62 4.02 -0.31
CA CYS A 265 1.75 3.58 -1.38
C CYS A 265 2.52 2.70 -2.38
N GLY A 266 3.13 1.65 -1.90
CA GLY A 266 3.98 0.78 -2.72
C GLY A 266 5.35 1.41 -2.98
N TYR A 267 5.45 2.27 -3.96
CA TYR A 267 6.72 2.89 -4.36
C TYR A 267 6.99 4.25 -3.72
N GLN A 268 6.05 4.76 -2.94
CA GLN A 268 6.13 6.10 -2.40
C GLN A 268 5.99 6.06 -0.91
N GLN A 269 6.80 6.85 -0.24
CA GLN A 269 6.77 6.94 1.20
C GLN A 269 7.17 8.34 1.63
N ASN A 270 6.61 8.73 2.74
CA ASN A 270 7.02 9.92 3.42
C ASN A 270 8.09 9.52 4.43
N PHE A 271 9.30 9.98 4.23
CA PHE A 271 10.38 9.76 5.17
C PHE A 271 10.12 10.57 6.43
N ASN A 272 10.07 9.90 7.55
CA ASN A 272 10.07 10.52 8.84
C ASN A 272 11.25 9.97 9.63
N ARG A 273 12.16 10.84 10.03
CA ARG A 273 13.41 10.55 10.71
C ARG A 273 13.30 9.51 11.81
N THR A 274 12.38 9.73 12.74
CA THR A 274 12.23 8.83 13.90
C THR A 274 11.58 7.50 13.57
N LYS A 275 10.90 7.40 12.44
CA LYS A 275 10.07 6.26 12.07
C LYS A 275 10.64 5.44 10.95
N ALA A 276 11.54 5.99 10.17
CA ALA A 276 12.32 5.24 9.18
C ALA A 276 13.56 4.56 9.81
N GLY A 277 13.82 4.77 11.09
CA GLY A 277 15.02 4.26 11.75
C GLY A 277 16.31 4.96 11.31
N ILE A 278 16.21 5.98 10.49
CA ILE A 278 17.31 6.79 10.01
C ILE A 278 17.10 8.21 10.55
N GLU A 279 18.13 8.77 11.11
CA GLU A 279 18.10 10.16 11.50
C GLU A 279 18.27 11.08 10.29
N THR A 280 17.23 11.22 9.51
CA THR A 280 17.16 12.16 8.40
C THR A 280 16.08 13.18 8.67
N GLU A 281 16.27 14.39 8.23
CA GLU A 281 15.21 15.40 8.27
C GLU A 281 14.25 15.20 7.09
N ASP A 282 12.99 15.48 7.34
CA ASP A 282 11.93 15.42 6.32
C ASP A 282 12.09 16.51 5.25
#